data_8a692f2007875048a9c35a41444f4ab7
#
_entry.id   8a692f2007875048a9c35a41444f4ab7
#
_cell.length_a   1.000
_cell.length_b   1.000
_cell.length_c   1.000
_cell.angle_alpha   90.00
_cell.angle_beta   90.00
_cell.angle_gamma   90.00
#
_symmetry.space_group_name_H-M   'P 1'
#
loop_
_entity.id
_entity.type
_entity.pdbx_description
1 polymer ?
#
loop_
_entity_poly.entity_id
_entity_poly.type
_entity_poly.pdbx_seq_one_letter_code
_entity_poly.pdbx_strand_id
1 'polypeptide(L)'
;MLSKEQLFTVLKSVFPNSKSPLKLIDTIYEEGTKRNFSNSDIIMFLAQTGHESAGFTRLEENLNYSAKALYNVFRKYFPTETIAEAYARQPKMIANKVYANRLGNGATCTNDGYIYRGRGIIQITGKDNYRKLNYETGINCVENPDLLLDMHFAVISAFWYWDYRKLQGKKDIEVVTKLINGGLNGIEDRKNLYLKIKKIVDTF
;
A
#
# COMPACT_ATOMS: atom_id res chain seq x y z
N MET A 1 13.05 17.11 8.93
CA MET A 1 12.51 15.76 9.20
C MET A 1 12.09 15.68 10.66
N LEU A 2 10.92 15.11 10.97
CA LEU A 2 10.47 14.89 12.35
C LEU A 2 11.43 13.95 13.10
N SER A 3 11.61 14.17 14.41
CA SER A 3 12.30 13.21 15.25
C SER A 3 11.46 11.93 15.48
N LYS A 4 12.08 10.87 16.01
CA LYS A 4 11.34 9.63 16.34
C LYS A 4 10.24 9.87 17.38
N GLU A 5 10.48 10.73 18.38
CA GLU A 5 9.52 11.12 19.41
C GLU A 5 8.32 11.89 18.80
N GLN A 6 8.59 12.79 17.85
CA GLN A 6 7.56 13.52 17.12
C GLN A 6 6.73 12.59 16.24
N LEU A 7 7.38 11.66 15.51
CA LEU A 7 6.69 10.60 14.74
C LEU A 7 5.83 9.71 15.65
N PHE A 8 6.33 9.34 16.82
CA PHE A 8 5.55 8.57 17.80
C PHE A 8 4.29 9.32 18.24
N THR A 9 4.42 10.62 18.54
CA THR A 9 3.29 11.48 18.94
C THR A 9 2.24 11.55 17.83
N VAL A 10 2.65 11.76 16.58
CA VAL A 10 1.76 11.77 15.42
C VAL A 10 1.06 10.43 15.24
N LEU A 11 1.82 9.33 15.22
CA LEU A 11 1.26 7.99 14.97
C LEU A 11 0.30 7.56 16.08
N LYS A 12 0.65 7.79 17.33
CA LYS A 12 -0.22 7.48 18.48
C LYS A 12 -1.55 8.27 18.43
N SER A 13 -1.50 9.53 18.00
CA SER A 13 -2.68 10.39 17.95
C SER A 13 -3.59 10.13 16.74
N VAL A 14 -3.00 9.85 15.57
CA VAL A 14 -3.75 9.74 14.32
C VAL A 14 -4.01 8.28 13.94
N PHE A 15 -3.09 7.37 14.27
CA PHE A 15 -3.14 5.95 13.91
C PHE A 15 -2.92 5.04 15.14
N PRO A 16 -3.77 5.13 16.17
CA PRO A 16 -3.54 4.44 17.46
C PRO A 16 -3.52 2.91 17.35
N ASN A 17 -4.13 2.36 16.30
CA ASN A 17 -4.20 0.92 16.05
C ASN A 17 -3.15 0.41 15.05
N SER A 18 -2.15 1.22 14.69
CA SER A 18 -1.10 0.83 13.75
C SER A 18 -0.35 -0.41 14.24
N LYS A 19 -0.07 -1.34 13.32
CA LYS A 19 0.72 -2.54 13.61
C LYS A 19 2.19 -2.17 13.78
N SER A 20 2.86 -2.83 14.76
CA SER A 20 4.30 -2.68 15.00
C SER A 20 4.77 -1.22 15.03
N PRO A 21 4.18 -0.34 15.88
CA PRO A 21 4.39 1.11 15.79
C PRO A 21 5.86 1.52 15.94
N LEU A 22 6.66 0.84 16.76
CA LEU A 22 8.09 1.15 16.90
C LEU A 22 8.86 0.86 15.61
N LYS A 23 8.63 -0.32 15.00
CA LYS A 23 9.26 -0.68 13.72
C LYS A 23 8.82 0.28 12.59
N LEU A 24 7.55 0.68 12.59
CA LEU A 24 7.00 1.67 11.65
C LEU A 24 7.74 3.02 11.78
N ILE A 25 7.90 3.53 13.02
CA ILE A 25 8.59 4.78 13.32
C ILE A 25 10.06 4.71 12.90
N ASP A 26 10.76 3.68 13.34
CA ASP A 26 12.18 3.51 13.06
C ASP A 26 12.45 3.52 11.56
N THR A 27 11.67 2.73 10.81
CA THR A 27 11.86 2.63 9.36
C THR A 27 11.46 3.93 8.64
N ILE A 28 10.38 4.62 9.03
CA ILE A 28 10.01 5.92 8.46
C ILE A 28 11.11 6.95 8.72
N TYR A 29 11.65 6.97 9.94
CA TYR A 29 12.72 7.89 10.30
C TYR A 29 14.00 7.64 9.47
N GLU A 30 14.42 6.39 9.37
CA GLU A 30 15.61 6.01 8.60
C GLU A 30 15.46 6.32 7.11
N GLU A 31 14.37 5.87 6.49
CA GLU A 31 14.15 6.04 5.05
C GLU A 31 13.87 7.50 4.67
N GLY A 32 13.16 8.25 5.52
CA GLY A 32 12.92 9.68 5.32
C GLY A 32 14.20 10.50 5.48
N THR A 33 15.07 10.15 6.44
CA THR A 33 16.37 10.79 6.63
C THR A 33 17.31 10.55 5.44
N LYS A 34 17.41 9.30 4.96
CA LYS A 34 18.21 8.95 3.76
C LYS A 34 17.82 9.79 2.53
N ARG A 35 16.53 10.14 2.41
CA ARG A 35 15.98 10.93 1.29
C ARG A 35 15.89 12.41 1.54
N ASN A 36 16.36 12.90 2.68
CA ASN A 36 16.23 14.30 3.09
C ASN A 36 14.77 14.81 3.04
N PHE A 37 13.82 14.00 3.50
CA PHE A 37 12.41 14.40 3.55
C PHE A 37 12.23 15.60 4.47
N SER A 38 11.48 16.59 4.02
CA SER A 38 10.99 17.68 4.87
C SER A 38 9.84 17.21 5.77
N ASN A 39 9.47 18.04 6.76
CA ASN A 39 8.25 17.77 7.55
C ASN A 39 7.00 17.70 6.66
N SER A 40 6.94 18.55 5.62
CA SER A 40 5.82 18.53 4.65
C SER A 40 5.78 17.21 3.86
N ASP A 41 6.93 16.65 3.48
CA ASP A 41 6.98 15.34 2.80
C ASP A 41 6.47 14.22 3.71
N ILE A 42 6.86 14.23 4.99
CA ILE A 42 6.39 13.25 5.98
C ILE A 42 4.89 13.37 6.22
N ILE A 43 4.35 14.59 6.35
CA ILE A 43 2.90 14.81 6.50
C ILE A 43 2.15 14.20 5.31
N MET A 44 2.60 14.49 4.09
CA MET A 44 2.00 13.97 2.85
C MET A 44 2.13 12.46 2.77
N PHE A 45 3.30 11.92 3.05
CA PHE A 45 3.57 10.48 3.06
C PHE A 45 2.64 9.73 4.04
N LEU A 46 2.56 10.20 5.29
CA LEU A 46 1.71 9.58 6.31
C LEU A 46 0.22 9.67 5.97
N ALA A 47 -0.25 10.79 5.42
CA ALA A 47 -1.64 10.96 5.03
C ALA A 47 -2.04 9.98 3.92
N GLN A 48 -1.20 9.84 2.90
CA GLN A 48 -1.45 8.95 1.77
C GLN A 48 -1.32 7.47 2.17
N THR A 49 -0.21 7.10 2.80
CA THR A 49 0.07 5.71 3.20
C THR A 49 -0.85 5.23 4.33
N GLY A 50 -1.21 6.11 5.24
CA GLY A 50 -2.20 5.84 6.28
C GLY A 50 -3.57 5.51 5.69
N HIS A 51 -4.02 6.26 4.67
CA HIS A 51 -5.25 5.94 3.95
C HIS A 51 -5.16 4.57 3.25
N GLU A 52 -4.11 4.33 2.45
CA GLU A 52 -3.93 3.09 1.66
C GLU A 52 -3.93 1.83 2.54
N SER A 53 -3.38 1.91 3.74
CA SER A 53 -3.20 0.79 4.66
C SER A 53 -4.24 0.73 5.80
N ALA A 54 -5.31 1.53 5.74
CA ALA A 54 -6.28 1.67 6.82
C ALA A 54 -5.60 1.98 8.18
N GLY A 55 -4.76 3.01 8.20
CA GLY A 55 -4.01 3.41 9.40
C GLY A 55 -2.89 2.43 9.78
N PHE A 56 -2.20 1.87 8.81
CA PHE A 56 -1.11 0.88 8.98
C PHE A 56 -1.56 -0.43 9.65
N THR A 57 -2.83 -0.77 9.49
CA THR A 57 -3.40 -2.03 10.00
C THR A 57 -3.49 -3.11 8.93
N ARG A 58 -3.56 -2.74 7.66
CA ARG A 58 -3.73 -3.66 6.54
C ARG A 58 -2.51 -3.65 5.63
N LEU A 59 -1.80 -4.77 5.57
CA LEU A 59 -0.61 -4.97 4.73
C LEU A 59 -0.84 -6.01 3.62
N GLU A 60 -2.07 -6.48 3.46
CA GLU A 60 -2.43 -7.48 2.45
C GLU A 60 -3.82 -7.16 1.90
N GLU A 61 -4.01 -7.34 0.60
CA GLU A 61 -5.32 -7.19 -0.01
C GLU A 61 -6.30 -8.27 0.45
N ASN A 62 -7.57 -7.87 0.63
CA ASN A 62 -8.62 -8.81 0.99
C ASN A 62 -9.25 -9.43 -0.28
N LEU A 63 -8.92 -10.67 -0.56
CA LEU A 63 -9.46 -11.45 -1.68
C LEU A 63 -10.63 -12.37 -1.27
N ASN A 64 -11.13 -12.26 -0.04
CA ASN A 64 -12.21 -13.08 0.46
C ASN A 64 -13.60 -12.54 0.06
N TYR A 65 -13.90 -12.58 -1.23
CA TYR A 65 -15.14 -12.05 -1.80
C TYR A 65 -16.28 -13.06 -1.77
N SER A 66 -17.51 -12.58 -1.53
CA SER A 66 -18.74 -13.34 -1.78
C SER A 66 -19.04 -13.40 -3.28
N ALA A 67 -19.91 -14.32 -3.72
CA ALA A 67 -20.34 -14.41 -5.13
C ALA A 67 -20.90 -13.06 -5.63
N LYS A 68 -21.80 -12.46 -4.86
CA LYS A 68 -22.38 -11.14 -5.19
C LYS A 68 -21.30 -10.05 -5.35
N ALA A 69 -20.30 -10.04 -4.45
CA ALA A 69 -19.22 -9.07 -4.53
C ALA A 69 -18.31 -9.31 -5.74
N LEU A 70 -17.99 -10.57 -6.10
CA LEU A 70 -17.24 -10.92 -7.30
C LEU A 70 -17.97 -10.46 -8.57
N TYR A 71 -19.27 -10.76 -8.67
CA TYR A 71 -20.09 -10.37 -9.80
C TYR A 71 -20.14 -8.85 -9.98
N ASN A 72 -20.24 -8.08 -8.89
CA ASN A 72 -20.34 -6.63 -8.95
C ASN A 72 -18.99 -5.93 -9.18
N VAL A 73 -17.93 -6.38 -8.47
CA VAL A 73 -16.62 -5.70 -8.47
C VAL A 73 -15.74 -6.16 -9.64
N PHE A 74 -15.79 -7.45 -9.97
CA PHE A 74 -14.93 -8.07 -10.96
C PHE A 74 -15.72 -8.67 -12.13
N ARG A 75 -16.79 -7.99 -12.58
CA ARG A 75 -17.71 -8.48 -13.61
C ARG A 75 -17.03 -8.94 -14.88
N LYS A 76 -15.93 -8.32 -15.26
CA LYS A 76 -15.10 -8.73 -16.41
C LYS A 76 -14.62 -10.19 -16.29
N TYR A 77 -14.33 -10.64 -15.08
CA TYR A 77 -13.79 -11.98 -14.79
C TYR A 77 -14.86 -12.96 -14.31
N PHE A 78 -15.97 -12.43 -13.79
CA PHE A 78 -17.10 -13.18 -13.25
C PHE A 78 -18.39 -12.64 -13.87
N PRO A 79 -18.64 -12.93 -15.17
CA PRO A 79 -19.73 -12.30 -15.93
C PRO A 79 -21.13 -12.84 -15.55
N THR A 80 -21.22 -13.97 -14.85
CA THR A 80 -22.47 -14.56 -14.37
C THR A 80 -22.38 -14.88 -12.87
N GLU A 81 -23.54 -14.95 -12.20
CA GLU A 81 -23.61 -15.34 -10.78
C GLU A 81 -23.09 -16.75 -10.57
N THR A 82 -23.43 -17.69 -11.45
CA THR A 82 -22.95 -19.08 -11.39
C THR A 82 -21.43 -19.18 -11.38
N ILE A 83 -20.75 -18.40 -12.28
CA ILE A 83 -19.30 -18.35 -12.27
C ILE A 83 -18.77 -17.72 -10.97
N ALA A 84 -19.41 -16.65 -10.49
CA ALA A 84 -19.02 -16.01 -9.26
C ALA A 84 -19.18 -16.93 -8.04
N GLU A 85 -20.23 -17.73 -7.99
CA GLU A 85 -20.48 -18.75 -6.95
C GLU A 85 -19.36 -19.80 -6.89
N ALA A 86 -18.91 -20.29 -8.05
CA ALA A 86 -17.82 -21.26 -8.15
C ALA A 86 -16.48 -20.78 -7.59
N TYR A 87 -16.31 -19.45 -7.47
CA TYR A 87 -15.08 -18.82 -6.95
C TYR A 87 -15.25 -18.16 -5.58
N ALA A 88 -16.49 -18.05 -5.11
CA ALA A 88 -16.79 -17.34 -3.85
C ALA A 88 -15.98 -17.90 -2.68
N ARG A 89 -15.41 -16.98 -1.87
CA ARG A 89 -14.61 -17.33 -0.68
C ARG A 89 -13.37 -18.18 -0.96
N GLN A 90 -12.86 -18.14 -2.19
CA GLN A 90 -11.63 -18.84 -2.59
C GLN A 90 -10.53 -17.84 -3.03
N PRO A 91 -9.84 -17.15 -2.09
CA PRO A 91 -8.91 -16.07 -2.38
C PRO A 91 -7.85 -16.42 -3.42
N LYS A 92 -7.28 -17.64 -3.33
CA LYS A 92 -6.26 -18.10 -4.28
C LYS A 92 -6.80 -18.21 -5.70
N MET A 93 -7.98 -18.80 -5.87
CA MET A 93 -8.60 -18.94 -7.20
C MET A 93 -9.01 -17.58 -7.76
N ILE A 94 -9.54 -16.70 -6.92
CA ILE A 94 -9.93 -15.34 -7.30
C ILE A 94 -8.70 -14.57 -7.81
N ALA A 95 -7.62 -14.52 -7.03
CA ALA A 95 -6.39 -13.83 -7.41
C ALA A 95 -5.82 -14.37 -8.72
N ASN A 96 -5.71 -15.70 -8.86
CA ASN A 96 -5.16 -16.32 -10.06
C ASN A 96 -6.02 -16.04 -11.31
N LYS A 97 -7.33 -15.90 -11.17
CA LYS A 97 -8.20 -15.52 -12.28
C LYS A 97 -8.10 -14.03 -12.62
N VAL A 98 -8.12 -13.16 -11.62
CA VAL A 98 -8.13 -11.70 -11.81
C VAL A 98 -6.79 -11.18 -12.33
N TYR A 99 -5.68 -11.76 -11.86
CA TYR A 99 -4.34 -11.28 -12.16
C TYR A 99 -3.57 -12.12 -13.20
N ALA A 100 -4.15 -13.20 -13.74
CA ALA A 100 -3.50 -14.00 -14.79
C ALA A 100 -3.17 -13.15 -16.03
N ASN A 101 -1.99 -13.39 -16.60
CA ASN A 101 -1.49 -12.71 -17.81
C ASN A 101 -1.46 -11.18 -17.72
N ARG A 102 -1.30 -10.64 -16.49
CA ARG A 102 -1.25 -9.20 -16.22
C ARG A 102 -0.08 -8.90 -15.27
N LEU A 103 0.47 -7.68 -15.38
CA LEU A 103 1.53 -7.20 -14.47
C LEU A 103 2.72 -8.18 -14.37
N GLY A 104 3.06 -8.86 -15.46
CA GLY A 104 4.12 -9.85 -15.52
C GLY A 104 3.79 -11.22 -14.92
N ASN A 105 2.56 -11.42 -14.44
CA ASN A 105 2.12 -12.74 -14.00
C ASN A 105 1.88 -13.66 -15.21
N GLY A 106 2.18 -14.94 -15.02
CA GLY A 106 1.84 -15.98 -15.99
C GLY A 106 0.36 -16.35 -16.02
N ALA A 107 0.04 -17.44 -16.72
CA ALA A 107 -1.31 -17.99 -16.78
C ALA A 107 -1.82 -18.44 -15.38
N THR A 108 -3.11 -18.67 -15.25
CA THR A 108 -3.77 -19.08 -13.99
C THR A 108 -3.08 -20.28 -13.31
N CYS A 109 -2.53 -21.23 -14.09
CA CYS A 109 -1.85 -22.42 -13.58
C CYS A 109 -0.50 -22.13 -12.90
N THR A 110 0.13 -20.97 -13.15
CA THR A 110 1.40 -20.60 -12.50
C THR A 110 1.22 -20.19 -11.04
N ASN A 111 0.01 -19.89 -10.62
CA ASN A 111 -0.31 -19.28 -9.32
C ASN A 111 0.28 -17.88 -9.09
N ASP A 112 0.91 -17.26 -10.09
CA ASP A 112 1.53 -15.94 -9.95
C ASP A 112 0.55 -14.88 -9.43
N GLY A 113 -0.72 -14.95 -9.84
CA GLY A 113 -1.76 -14.01 -9.37
C GLY A 113 -1.92 -14.00 -7.86
N TYR A 114 -1.86 -15.16 -7.21
CA TYR A 114 -1.94 -15.25 -5.76
C TYR A 114 -0.58 -15.02 -5.09
N ILE A 115 0.49 -15.54 -5.69
CA ILE A 115 1.86 -15.38 -5.19
C ILE A 115 2.21 -13.89 -5.09
N TYR A 116 1.93 -13.11 -6.14
CA TYR A 116 2.25 -11.67 -6.22
C TYR A 116 1.01 -10.78 -6.03
N ARG A 117 0.07 -11.21 -5.16
CA ARG A 117 -1.08 -10.38 -4.76
C ARG A 117 -0.63 -9.12 -4.03
N GLY A 118 -1.54 -8.17 -3.84
CA GLY A 118 -1.25 -6.90 -3.19
C GLY A 118 -0.74 -7.06 -1.77
N ARG A 119 0.49 -6.57 -1.51
CA ARG A 119 1.12 -6.56 -0.17
C ARG A 119 1.84 -5.24 0.09
N GLY A 120 2.13 -5.02 1.39
CA GLY A 120 2.75 -3.80 1.87
C GLY A 120 1.74 -2.66 2.06
N ILE A 121 2.25 -1.53 2.54
CA ILE A 121 1.42 -0.34 2.84
C ILE A 121 0.72 0.19 1.58
N ILE A 122 1.40 0.13 0.43
CA ILE A 122 0.91 0.69 -0.85
C ILE A 122 0.43 -0.39 -1.82
N GLN A 123 0.25 -1.62 -1.33
CA GLN A 123 -0.32 -2.74 -2.08
C GLN A 123 0.42 -3.03 -3.39
N ILE A 124 1.74 -3.30 -3.31
CA ILE A 124 2.53 -3.75 -4.46
C ILE A 124 1.92 -5.04 -5.02
N THR A 125 1.53 -5.02 -6.30
CA THR A 125 0.79 -6.12 -6.95
C THR A 125 1.44 -6.48 -8.28
N GLY A 126 1.56 -7.77 -8.57
CA GLY A 126 2.04 -8.32 -9.83
C GLY A 126 3.55 -8.54 -9.88
N LYS A 127 3.94 -9.61 -10.57
CA LYS A 127 5.31 -10.14 -10.61
C LYS A 127 6.35 -9.12 -11.07
N ASP A 128 6.02 -8.30 -12.07
CA ASP A 128 6.96 -7.28 -12.56
C ASP A 128 7.22 -6.18 -11.53
N ASN A 129 6.19 -5.76 -10.76
CA ASN A 129 6.38 -4.80 -9.68
C ASN A 129 7.23 -5.38 -8.54
N TYR A 130 7.03 -6.66 -8.19
CA TYR A 130 7.86 -7.35 -7.21
C TYR A 130 9.31 -7.48 -7.70
N ARG A 131 9.54 -7.83 -8.97
CA ARG A 131 10.88 -7.88 -9.57
C ARG A 131 11.57 -6.52 -9.54
N LYS A 132 10.84 -5.47 -9.89
CA LYS A 132 11.38 -4.11 -9.89
C LYS A 132 11.75 -3.65 -8.49
N LEU A 133 10.86 -3.85 -7.51
CA LEU A 133 11.14 -3.57 -6.11
C LEU A 133 12.36 -4.36 -5.62
N ASN A 134 12.43 -5.67 -5.89
CA ASN A 134 13.56 -6.52 -5.53
C ASN A 134 14.87 -5.99 -6.11
N TYR A 135 14.89 -5.66 -7.40
CA TYR A 135 16.07 -5.15 -8.08
C TYR A 135 16.56 -3.82 -7.53
N GLU A 136 15.65 -2.89 -7.29
CA GLU A 136 15.99 -1.52 -6.88
C GLU A 136 16.28 -1.38 -5.37
N THR A 137 15.74 -2.27 -4.52
CA THR A 137 15.89 -2.19 -3.06
C THR A 137 16.73 -3.30 -2.43
N GLY A 138 16.96 -4.40 -3.16
CA GLY A 138 17.62 -5.60 -2.61
C GLY A 138 16.71 -6.47 -1.73
N ILE A 139 15.43 -6.10 -1.53
CA ILE A 139 14.48 -6.92 -0.79
C ILE A 139 14.16 -8.17 -1.62
N ASN A 140 14.49 -9.37 -1.12
CA ASN A 140 14.25 -10.63 -1.84
C ASN A 140 12.75 -11.02 -1.86
N CYS A 141 11.90 -10.10 -2.32
CA CYS A 141 10.44 -10.26 -2.34
C CYS A 141 9.91 -11.06 -3.54
N VAL A 142 10.75 -11.38 -4.52
CA VAL A 142 10.37 -12.28 -5.62
C VAL A 142 10.33 -13.72 -5.14
N GLU A 143 11.35 -14.15 -4.40
CA GLU A 143 11.44 -15.51 -3.83
C GLU A 143 10.56 -15.64 -2.57
N ASN A 144 10.47 -14.57 -1.78
CA ASN A 144 9.67 -14.52 -0.57
C ASN A 144 8.74 -13.30 -0.55
N PRO A 145 7.59 -13.33 -1.25
CA PRO A 145 6.65 -12.22 -1.34
C PRO A 145 6.09 -11.76 0.01
N ASP A 146 6.03 -12.67 0.99
CA ASP A 146 5.48 -12.39 2.32
C ASP A 146 6.40 -11.49 3.17
N LEU A 147 7.64 -11.22 2.73
CA LEU A 147 8.48 -10.17 3.33
C LEU A 147 7.75 -8.82 3.39
N LEU A 148 6.91 -8.51 2.39
CA LEU A 148 6.16 -7.26 2.37
C LEU A 148 5.01 -7.20 3.40
N LEU A 149 4.76 -8.26 4.15
CA LEU A 149 3.85 -8.28 5.31
C LEU A 149 4.58 -7.87 6.61
N ASP A 150 5.92 -7.86 6.62
CA ASP A 150 6.68 -7.27 7.71
C ASP A 150 6.70 -5.74 7.59
N MET A 151 6.45 -5.04 8.69
CA MET A 151 6.30 -3.58 8.70
C MET A 151 7.53 -2.84 8.17
N HIS A 152 8.74 -3.33 8.44
CA HIS A 152 9.98 -2.74 7.92
C HIS A 152 10.00 -2.75 6.38
N PHE A 153 9.83 -3.91 5.77
CA PHE A 153 9.82 -4.01 4.30
C PHE A 153 8.60 -3.37 3.66
N ALA A 154 7.45 -3.37 4.35
CA ALA A 154 6.25 -2.68 3.91
C ALA A 154 6.46 -1.15 3.81
N VAL A 155 7.18 -0.56 4.78
CA VAL A 155 7.57 0.86 4.76
C VAL A 155 8.58 1.14 3.64
N ILE A 156 9.65 0.32 3.53
CA ILE A 156 10.64 0.50 2.45
C ILE A 156 9.97 0.43 1.08
N SER A 157 9.04 -0.51 0.87
CA SER A 157 8.30 -0.62 -0.39
C SER A 157 7.45 0.63 -0.70
N ALA A 158 6.90 1.29 0.35
CA ALA A 158 6.16 2.53 0.20
C ALA A 158 7.07 3.70 -0.17
N PHE A 159 8.26 3.82 0.43
CA PHE A 159 9.25 4.82 0.04
C PHE A 159 9.79 4.58 -1.38
N TRP A 160 10.06 3.32 -1.74
CA TRP A 160 10.43 2.97 -3.11
C TRP A 160 9.35 3.42 -4.11
N TYR A 161 8.08 3.17 -3.83
CA TYR A 161 6.97 3.63 -4.68
C TYR A 161 6.91 5.15 -4.75
N TRP A 162 7.19 5.83 -3.63
CA TRP A 162 7.26 7.30 -3.57
C TRP A 162 8.31 7.87 -4.51
N ASP A 163 9.51 7.28 -4.50
CA ASP A 163 10.61 7.66 -5.41
C ASP A 163 10.24 7.36 -6.87
N TYR A 164 9.73 6.15 -7.12
CA TYR A 164 9.30 5.71 -8.45
C TYR A 164 8.26 6.64 -9.08
N ARG A 165 7.31 7.13 -8.30
CA ARG A 165 6.27 8.07 -8.72
C ARG A 165 6.68 9.54 -8.63
N LYS A 166 7.90 9.85 -8.18
CA LYS A 166 8.45 11.20 -8.00
C LYS A 166 7.53 12.10 -7.18
N LEU A 167 7.12 11.61 -6.01
CA LEU A 167 6.12 12.26 -5.15
C LEU A 167 6.74 13.25 -4.16
N GLN A 168 8.04 13.14 -3.84
CA GLN A 168 8.73 14.04 -2.93
C GLN A 168 8.64 15.51 -3.40
N GLY A 169 8.44 16.42 -2.46
CA GLY A 169 8.32 17.86 -2.71
C GLY A 169 6.97 18.30 -3.28
N LYS A 170 6.05 17.39 -3.59
CA LYS A 170 4.71 17.76 -4.05
C LYS A 170 3.84 18.18 -2.87
N LYS A 171 3.25 19.39 -2.97
CA LYS A 171 2.49 20.01 -1.88
C LYS A 171 0.98 19.85 -2.03
N ASP A 172 0.49 19.52 -3.21
CA ASP A 172 -0.94 19.37 -3.50
C ASP A 172 -1.38 17.92 -3.29
N ILE A 173 -2.23 17.71 -2.31
CA ILE A 173 -2.74 16.38 -1.94
C ILE A 173 -3.58 15.73 -3.05
N GLU A 174 -4.30 16.51 -3.86
CA GLU A 174 -5.08 15.98 -4.98
C GLU A 174 -4.17 15.48 -6.10
N VAL A 175 -3.10 16.23 -6.38
CA VAL A 175 -2.08 15.82 -7.35
C VAL A 175 -1.42 14.52 -6.89
N VAL A 176 -1.00 14.43 -5.62
CA VAL A 176 -0.38 13.20 -5.08
C VAL A 176 -1.36 12.04 -5.10
N THR A 177 -2.62 12.27 -4.70
CA THR A 177 -3.67 11.23 -4.73
C THR A 177 -3.88 10.70 -6.15
N LYS A 178 -3.98 11.57 -7.16
CA LYS A 178 -4.12 11.15 -8.57
C LYS A 178 -2.92 10.34 -9.06
N LEU A 179 -1.71 10.71 -8.64
CA LEU A 179 -0.49 9.99 -9.01
C LEU A 179 -0.43 8.59 -8.35
N ILE A 180 -1.00 8.41 -7.16
CA ILE A 180 -1.00 7.13 -6.45
C ILE A 180 -2.07 6.18 -7.01
N ASN A 181 -3.34 6.64 -7.11
CA ASN A 181 -4.45 5.74 -7.41
C ASN A 181 -5.13 5.99 -8.77
N GLY A 182 -4.63 6.93 -9.58
CA GLY A 182 -5.18 7.26 -10.90
C GLY A 182 -6.45 8.12 -10.87
N GLY A 183 -6.94 8.51 -9.68
CA GLY A 183 -8.15 9.30 -9.49
C GLY A 183 -8.19 9.96 -8.10
N LEU A 184 -9.36 10.44 -7.69
CA LEU A 184 -9.57 11.10 -6.39
C LEU A 184 -10.32 10.20 -5.39
N ASN A 185 -10.23 8.87 -5.52
CA ASN A 185 -10.84 7.96 -4.56
C ASN A 185 -10.25 8.16 -3.17
N GLY A 186 -11.13 8.34 -2.17
CA GLY A 186 -10.73 8.57 -0.79
C GLY A 186 -10.12 9.94 -0.50
N ILE A 187 -10.28 10.93 -1.41
CA ILE A 187 -9.65 12.26 -1.25
C ILE A 187 -10.03 12.96 0.05
N GLU A 188 -11.27 12.87 0.50
CA GLU A 188 -11.72 13.52 1.72
C GLU A 188 -11.06 12.91 2.97
N ASP A 189 -10.90 11.58 3.02
CA ASP A 189 -10.18 10.94 4.11
C ASP A 189 -8.70 11.32 4.11
N ARG A 190 -8.06 11.34 2.94
CA ARG A 190 -6.65 11.78 2.79
C ARG A 190 -6.45 13.23 3.22
N LYS A 191 -7.37 14.14 2.85
CA LYS A 191 -7.36 15.54 3.31
C LYS A 191 -7.52 15.64 4.82
N ASN A 192 -8.44 14.89 5.39
CA ASN A 192 -8.65 14.85 6.84
C ASN A 192 -7.43 14.34 7.60
N LEU A 193 -6.79 13.26 7.11
CA LEU A 193 -5.55 12.74 7.67
C LEU A 193 -4.42 13.79 7.57
N TYR A 194 -4.25 14.39 6.39
CA TYR A 194 -3.24 15.43 6.17
C TYR A 194 -3.40 16.59 7.16
N LEU A 195 -4.61 17.12 7.33
CA LEU A 195 -4.89 18.24 8.23
C LEU A 195 -4.66 17.85 9.69
N LYS A 196 -5.08 16.65 10.12
CA LYS A 196 -4.84 16.14 11.48
C LYS A 196 -3.35 16.02 11.77
N ILE A 197 -2.59 15.42 10.85
CA ILE A 197 -1.14 15.24 11.00
C ILE A 197 -0.45 16.61 11.04
N LYS A 198 -0.81 17.50 10.08
CA LYS A 198 -0.24 18.85 9.99
C LYS A 198 -0.48 19.64 11.29
N LYS A 199 -1.70 19.61 11.84
CA LYS A 199 -2.02 20.30 13.09
C LYS A 199 -1.11 19.87 14.24
N ILE A 200 -0.76 18.58 14.35
CA ILE A 200 0.14 18.08 15.39
C ILE A 200 1.57 18.53 15.08
N VAL A 201 2.01 18.39 13.84
CA VAL A 201 3.39 18.77 13.44
C VAL A 201 3.65 20.26 13.61
N ASP A 202 2.65 21.11 13.37
CA ASP A 202 2.76 22.58 13.56
C ASP A 202 2.92 22.99 15.05
N THR A 203 2.78 22.04 16.01
CA THR A 203 3.02 22.30 17.45
C THR A 203 4.44 22.00 17.90
N PHE A 204 5.26 21.44 17.05
CA PHE A 204 6.66 21.09 17.33
C PHE A 204 7.62 22.21 16.94
#